data_33400befe100cb32eb881c7841e47f1e
#
_entry.id   33400befe100cb32eb881c7841e47f1e
#
_cell.length_a   1.000
_cell.length_b   1.000
_cell.length_c   1.000
_cell.angle_alpha   90.00
_cell.angle_beta   90.00
_cell.angle_gamma   90.00
#
_symmetry.space_group_name_H-M   'P 1'
#
loop_
_entity.id
_entity.type
_entity.pdbx_description
1 polymer ?
#
loop_
_entity_poly.entity_id
_entity_poly.type
_entity_poly.pdbx_seq_one_letter_code
_entity_poly.pdbx_strand_id
1 'polypeptide(L)'
;MANPDVKNAKSVVPSGTVADGPLVRFGLTLSTWSERWFPDPLVFAMAGVVLVFLFGLIIHQKPYDLAYQGGKAFWSLVPFTMQMVMIIIGGYVVATAPIVNRFIAWIAKFPKNPRTAIALVAFLSMLTSLISWGLSLIFSGLLVRELAKRVKGMDIRAAGAAGYLGLGAVWALGLSSSAAMMMATKTSIPAGLFQIAGVIPLKQTLFLWQGGAMAAILIVLSTFIAWASAPPPEKARTAADYGIEYESSERKLEPRTRPGEWLEYSPLLTILVAAILFWYLGAFFKQSPTGALAALDLNNYNLIFITLGLLLHWRPKSFVKAVSECVPATGGVLIQFPFYAVIFGMIVGTGISAWMADLFSRVTTQQTYPLLVALYSALIGVFVPSGGSKWVIEAPYVLQAANTLHVHLGWVVQIYNASEALPNLVNPFWMLPLLGLLRLKARDLVGYGVLQMMVHVPVVFFFCWYFAHTIAYVAPVK
;
A
#
# COMPACT_ATOMS: atom_id res chain seq x y z
N MET A 1 22.11 -18.33 12.79
CA MET A 1 22.38 -19.70 12.31
C MET A 1 21.33 -20.01 11.25
N ALA A 2 21.72 -20.08 10.00
CA ALA A 2 20.84 -20.34 8.86
C ALA A 2 20.46 -21.83 8.85
N ASN A 3 19.17 -22.10 8.70
CA ASN A 3 18.62 -23.45 8.61
C ASN A 3 19.01 -24.08 7.25
N PRO A 4 19.72 -25.23 7.21
CA PRO A 4 20.22 -25.84 5.97
C PRO A 4 19.18 -26.55 5.11
N ASP A 5 17.91 -26.64 5.51
CA ASP A 5 16.89 -27.45 4.82
C ASP A 5 16.14 -26.77 3.66
N VAL A 6 16.50 -25.53 3.30
CA VAL A 6 15.81 -24.80 2.20
C VAL A 6 16.38 -25.15 0.80
N LYS A 7 17.49 -25.89 0.70
CA LYS A 7 18.19 -26.12 -0.58
C LYS A 7 17.70 -27.29 -1.43
N ASN A 8 16.76 -28.14 -1.00
CA ASN A 8 16.38 -29.37 -1.72
C ASN A 8 14.89 -29.56 -2.01
N ALA A 9 14.08 -28.52 -2.07
CA ALA A 9 12.75 -28.61 -2.68
C ALA A 9 12.91 -28.68 -4.20
N LYS A 10 13.10 -29.91 -4.75
CA LYS A 10 12.95 -30.16 -6.19
C LYS A 10 11.60 -29.63 -6.62
N SER A 11 11.60 -28.63 -7.51
CA SER A 11 10.42 -28.13 -8.18
C SER A 11 9.81 -29.26 -9.02
N VAL A 12 8.79 -29.92 -8.49
CA VAL A 12 7.91 -30.76 -9.29
C VAL A 12 7.09 -29.79 -10.14
N VAL A 13 7.58 -29.55 -11.35
CA VAL A 13 6.81 -28.87 -12.41
C VAL A 13 5.92 -29.96 -13.00
N PRO A 14 4.59 -29.91 -12.84
CA PRO A 14 3.72 -30.82 -13.58
C PRO A 14 3.81 -30.41 -15.06
N SER A 15 4.35 -31.30 -15.90
CA SER A 15 4.38 -31.19 -17.33
C SER A 15 2.97 -31.38 -17.90
N GLY A 16 2.22 -30.29 -18.01
CA GLY A 16 0.93 -30.21 -18.65
C GLY A 16 0.73 -28.78 -19.12
N THR A 17 1.41 -28.41 -20.22
CA THR A 17 1.29 -27.08 -20.83
C THR A 17 -0.07 -26.94 -21.50
N VAL A 18 -1.06 -26.39 -20.78
CA VAL A 18 -2.07 -25.57 -21.43
C VAL A 18 -1.30 -24.36 -21.96
N ALA A 19 -1.30 -24.14 -23.28
CA ALA A 19 -0.59 -23.03 -23.89
C ALA A 19 -1.06 -21.73 -23.24
N ASP A 20 -0.17 -21.09 -22.49
CA ASP A 20 -0.45 -19.82 -21.84
C ASP A 20 -0.79 -18.79 -22.92
N GLY A 21 -1.93 -18.11 -22.78
CA GLY A 21 -2.33 -17.06 -23.70
C GLY A 21 -1.27 -15.94 -23.77
N PRO A 22 -1.24 -15.12 -24.86
CA PRO A 22 -0.22 -14.08 -25.05
C PRO A 22 -0.05 -13.15 -23.85
N LEU A 23 -1.15 -12.80 -23.17
CA LEU A 23 -1.17 -11.95 -21.99
C LEU A 23 -0.50 -12.59 -20.78
N VAL A 24 -0.75 -13.88 -20.58
CA VAL A 24 -0.11 -14.65 -19.49
C VAL A 24 1.39 -14.74 -19.75
N ARG A 25 1.81 -14.99 -21.00
CA ARG A 25 3.24 -15.02 -21.37
C ARG A 25 3.92 -13.68 -21.16
N PHE A 26 3.27 -12.58 -21.53
CA PHE A 26 3.79 -11.24 -21.29
C PHE A 26 3.95 -10.96 -19.79
N GLY A 27 2.94 -11.27 -18.98
CA GLY A 27 2.99 -11.14 -17.53
C GLY A 27 4.09 -11.99 -16.89
N LEU A 28 4.24 -13.25 -17.32
CA LEU A 28 5.30 -14.13 -16.84
C LEU A 28 6.69 -13.61 -17.24
N THR A 29 6.85 -13.09 -18.46
CA THR A 29 8.10 -12.48 -18.92
C THR A 29 8.46 -11.27 -18.05
N LEU A 30 7.49 -10.39 -17.80
CA LEU A 30 7.68 -9.20 -16.95
C LEU A 30 8.02 -9.57 -15.50
N SER A 31 7.34 -10.58 -14.95
CA SER A 31 7.63 -11.07 -13.60
C SER A 31 9.02 -11.68 -13.49
N THR A 32 9.38 -12.56 -14.44
CA THR A 32 10.70 -13.19 -14.46
C THR A 32 11.81 -12.15 -14.67
N TRP A 33 11.55 -11.15 -15.50
CA TRP A 33 12.46 -10.03 -15.68
C TRP A 33 12.62 -9.23 -14.37
N SER A 34 11.51 -8.87 -13.70
CA SER A 34 11.55 -8.16 -12.42
C SER A 34 12.30 -8.97 -11.35
N GLU A 35 11.95 -10.25 -11.16
CA GLU A 35 12.62 -11.12 -10.19
C GLU A 35 14.13 -11.24 -10.42
N ARG A 36 14.57 -11.14 -11.69
CA ARG A 36 15.98 -11.26 -12.08
C ARG A 36 16.76 -9.94 -12.00
N TRP A 37 16.10 -8.81 -12.31
CA TRP A 37 16.77 -7.53 -12.51
C TRP A 37 16.49 -6.50 -11.43
N PHE A 38 15.41 -6.66 -10.64
CA PHE A 38 15.15 -5.76 -9.53
C PHE A 38 16.00 -6.15 -8.32
N PRO A 39 16.93 -5.28 -7.89
CA PRO A 39 17.65 -5.44 -6.65
C PRO A 39 16.73 -5.19 -5.44
N ASP A 40 17.28 -5.37 -4.24
CA ASP A 40 16.60 -4.96 -3.01
C ASP A 40 16.17 -3.49 -3.08
N PRO A 41 14.99 -3.13 -2.56
CA PRO A 41 14.49 -1.75 -2.57
C PRO A 41 15.44 -0.70 -1.99
N LEU A 42 16.29 -1.07 -1.04
CA LEU A 42 17.34 -0.19 -0.53
C LEU A 42 18.33 0.22 -1.63
N VAL A 43 18.68 -0.70 -2.52
CA VAL A 43 19.59 -0.42 -3.64
C VAL A 43 18.96 0.60 -4.59
N PHE A 44 17.65 0.55 -4.83
CA PHE A 44 16.94 1.58 -5.60
C PHE A 44 16.98 2.93 -4.90
N ALA A 45 16.81 2.99 -3.58
CA ALA A 45 16.92 4.23 -2.83
C ALA A 45 18.33 4.84 -2.95
N MET A 46 19.37 4.01 -2.81
CA MET A 46 20.76 4.43 -2.98
C MET A 46 21.05 4.90 -4.42
N ALA A 47 20.60 4.14 -5.43
CA ALA A 47 20.71 4.54 -6.83
C ALA A 47 19.99 5.86 -7.10
N GLY A 48 18.80 6.05 -6.50
CA GLY A 48 18.06 7.31 -6.57
C GLY A 48 18.85 8.50 -6.03
N VAL A 49 19.57 8.34 -4.90
CA VAL A 49 20.45 9.38 -4.35
C VAL A 49 21.53 9.76 -5.38
N VAL A 50 22.19 8.77 -5.98
CA VAL A 50 23.24 9.00 -6.98
C VAL A 50 22.66 9.66 -8.24
N LEU A 51 21.52 9.15 -8.76
CA LEU A 51 20.89 9.69 -9.96
C LEU A 51 20.44 11.14 -9.78
N VAL A 52 19.85 11.49 -8.63
CA VAL A 52 19.41 12.88 -8.36
C VAL A 52 20.62 13.80 -8.17
N PHE A 53 21.69 13.31 -7.53
CA PHE A 53 22.94 14.06 -7.43
C PHE A 53 23.52 14.37 -8.82
N LEU A 54 23.66 13.35 -9.69
CA LEU A 54 24.16 13.52 -11.06
C LEU A 54 23.24 14.43 -11.89
N PHE A 55 21.93 14.28 -11.77
CA PHE A 55 20.96 15.16 -12.43
C PHE A 55 21.13 16.62 -11.98
N GLY A 56 21.32 16.85 -10.67
CA GLY A 56 21.61 18.18 -10.14
C GLY A 56 22.87 18.80 -10.77
N LEU A 57 23.94 18.01 -10.98
CA LEU A 57 25.16 18.49 -11.67
C LEU A 57 24.88 18.86 -13.14
N ILE A 58 24.06 18.04 -13.85
CA ILE A 58 23.69 18.32 -15.25
C ILE A 58 22.96 19.66 -15.39
N ILE A 59 22.10 20.00 -14.43
CA ILE A 59 21.39 21.29 -14.41
C ILE A 59 22.17 22.39 -13.67
N HIS A 60 23.47 22.23 -13.55
CA HIS A 60 24.41 23.20 -13.00
C HIS A 60 24.22 23.56 -11.52
N GLN A 61 23.68 22.65 -10.69
CA GLN A 61 23.70 22.84 -9.25
C GLN A 61 25.11 22.56 -8.68
N LYS A 62 25.46 23.28 -7.61
CA LYS A 62 26.79 23.10 -6.99
C LYS A 62 26.88 21.76 -6.26
N PRO A 63 27.96 20.97 -6.45
CA PRO A 63 28.13 19.66 -5.78
C PRO A 63 28.03 19.74 -4.26
N TYR A 64 28.63 20.80 -3.69
CA TYR A 64 28.59 21.04 -2.24
C TYR A 64 27.15 21.22 -1.73
N ASP A 65 26.33 22.04 -2.42
CA ASP A 65 24.97 22.32 -2.01
C ASP A 65 24.10 21.06 -2.10
N LEU A 66 24.26 20.25 -3.15
CA LEU A 66 23.58 18.97 -3.30
C LEU A 66 23.90 18.03 -2.13
N ALA A 67 25.20 17.85 -1.83
CA ALA A 67 25.63 16.96 -0.74
C ALA A 67 25.19 17.49 0.63
N TYR A 68 25.32 18.79 0.87
CA TYR A 68 24.97 19.42 2.15
C TYR A 68 23.45 19.35 2.41
N GLN A 69 22.62 19.75 1.44
CA GLN A 69 21.16 19.72 1.60
C GLN A 69 20.64 18.28 1.71
N GLY A 70 21.19 17.35 0.93
CA GLY A 70 20.86 15.93 1.04
C GLY A 70 21.20 15.38 2.42
N GLY A 71 22.42 15.55 2.90
CA GLY A 71 22.85 15.06 4.21
C GLY A 71 22.06 15.67 5.37
N LYS A 72 21.80 16.98 5.33
CA LYS A 72 21.00 17.71 6.31
C LYS A 72 19.57 17.16 6.43
N ALA A 73 19.01 16.69 5.32
CA ALA A 73 17.64 16.17 5.28
C ALA A 73 17.51 14.73 5.78
N PHE A 74 18.57 13.98 5.99
CA PHE A 74 18.55 12.54 6.31
C PHE A 74 17.54 12.18 7.41
N TRP A 75 17.42 12.99 8.45
CA TRP A 75 16.53 12.77 9.59
C TRP A 75 15.14 13.41 9.44
N SER A 76 14.89 14.14 8.36
CA SER A 76 13.65 14.91 8.19
C SER A 76 12.37 14.07 8.09
N LEU A 77 12.49 12.80 7.67
CA LEU A 77 11.37 11.88 7.50
C LEU A 77 11.16 10.94 8.69
N VAL A 78 11.89 11.07 9.81
CA VAL A 78 11.76 10.16 10.96
C VAL A 78 10.32 10.09 11.50
N PRO A 79 9.59 11.19 11.71
CA PRO A 79 8.20 11.12 12.15
C PRO A 79 7.32 10.32 11.17
N PHE A 80 7.45 10.60 9.88
CA PHE A 80 6.70 9.88 8.84
C PHE A 80 7.10 8.41 8.74
N THR A 81 8.39 8.08 8.88
CA THR A 81 8.90 6.70 8.93
C THR A 81 8.24 5.91 10.04
N MET A 82 8.20 6.47 11.26
CA MET A 82 7.56 5.82 12.42
C MET A 82 6.05 5.66 12.21
N GLN A 83 5.39 6.63 11.60
CA GLN A 83 3.97 6.53 11.27
C GLN A 83 3.69 5.39 10.29
N MET A 84 4.54 5.19 9.27
CA MET A 84 4.41 4.07 8.33
C MET A 84 4.66 2.72 9.00
N VAL A 85 5.64 2.64 9.90
CA VAL A 85 5.86 1.44 10.73
C VAL A 85 4.61 1.10 11.55
N MET A 86 3.98 2.10 12.16
CA MET A 86 2.75 1.90 12.94
C MET A 86 1.55 1.46 12.08
N ILE A 87 1.45 1.88 10.81
CA ILE A 87 0.45 1.36 9.87
C ILE A 87 0.64 -0.14 9.64
N ILE A 88 1.88 -0.58 9.42
CA ILE A 88 2.19 -2.00 9.20
C ILE A 88 1.80 -2.82 10.43
N ILE A 89 2.26 -2.39 11.61
CA ILE A 89 1.97 -3.07 12.89
C ILE A 89 0.46 -3.05 13.16
N GLY A 90 -0.18 -1.88 13.08
CA GLY A 90 -1.61 -1.71 13.36
C GLY A 90 -2.48 -2.57 12.45
N GLY A 91 -2.19 -2.59 11.14
CA GLY A 91 -2.88 -3.43 10.18
C GLY A 91 -2.72 -4.92 10.48
N TYR A 92 -1.50 -5.35 10.80
CA TYR A 92 -1.20 -6.75 11.11
C TYR A 92 -1.88 -7.22 12.39
N VAL A 93 -1.78 -6.46 13.48
CA VAL A 93 -2.39 -6.86 14.76
C VAL A 93 -3.91 -6.92 14.67
N VAL A 94 -4.56 -6.01 13.94
CA VAL A 94 -6.00 -6.08 13.70
C VAL A 94 -6.36 -7.31 12.86
N ALA A 95 -5.65 -7.56 11.74
CA ALA A 95 -5.93 -8.68 10.84
C ALA A 95 -5.80 -10.05 11.52
N THR A 96 -4.85 -10.18 12.45
CA THR A 96 -4.53 -11.46 13.10
C THR A 96 -5.25 -11.66 14.44
N ALA A 97 -6.11 -10.73 14.82
CA ALA A 97 -6.89 -10.85 16.05
C ALA A 97 -7.86 -12.03 16.02
N PRO A 98 -8.08 -12.73 17.15
CA PRO A 98 -8.93 -13.92 17.21
C PRO A 98 -10.35 -13.71 16.69
N ILE A 99 -10.95 -12.56 16.97
CA ILE A 99 -12.30 -12.21 16.50
C ILE A 99 -12.34 -12.02 14.98
N VAL A 100 -11.30 -11.45 14.38
CA VAL A 100 -11.19 -11.27 12.93
C VAL A 100 -11.02 -12.63 12.25
N ASN A 101 -10.26 -13.56 12.83
CA ASN A 101 -10.16 -14.92 12.32
C ASN A 101 -11.52 -15.66 12.34
N ARG A 102 -12.33 -15.48 13.38
CA ARG A 102 -13.72 -16.02 13.44
C ARG A 102 -14.61 -15.40 12.37
N PHE A 103 -14.48 -14.09 12.16
CA PHE A 103 -15.20 -13.38 11.10
C PHE A 103 -14.82 -13.87 9.70
N ILE A 104 -13.53 -14.10 9.44
CA ILE A 104 -13.04 -14.70 8.19
C ILE A 104 -13.65 -16.10 7.99
N ALA A 105 -13.61 -16.94 9.03
CA ALA A 105 -14.20 -18.29 8.96
C ALA A 105 -15.71 -18.27 8.73
N TRP A 106 -16.42 -17.25 9.23
CA TRP A 106 -17.84 -17.04 8.99
C TRP A 106 -18.11 -16.59 7.54
N ILE A 107 -17.38 -15.59 7.03
CA ILE A 107 -17.49 -15.11 5.64
C ILE A 107 -17.18 -16.24 4.65
N ALA A 108 -16.19 -17.07 4.93
CA ALA A 108 -15.79 -18.17 4.07
C ALA A 108 -16.88 -19.25 3.87
N LYS A 109 -17.99 -19.19 4.60
CA LYS A 109 -19.14 -20.09 4.41
C LYS A 109 -20.09 -19.66 3.28
N PHE A 110 -20.03 -18.39 2.83
CA PHE A 110 -21.01 -17.87 1.87
C PHE A 110 -20.78 -18.31 0.42
N PRO A 111 -19.53 -18.34 -0.12
CA PRO A 111 -19.32 -18.71 -1.51
C PRO A 111 -19.63 -20.20 -1.74
N LYS A 112 -20.44 -20.49 -2.76
CA LYS A 112 -20.83 -21.86 -3.12
C LYS A 112 -20.00 -22.44 -4.27
N ASN A 113 -19.28 -21.61 -5.00
CA ASN A 113 -18.48 -22.03 -6.14
C ASN A 113 -17.16 -21.24 -6.24
N PRO A 114 -16.15 -21.74 -6.98
CA PRO A 114 -14.84 -21.11 -7.08
C PRO A 114 -14.85 -19.66 -7.59
N ARG A 115 -15.67 -19.33 -8.59
CA ARG A 115 -15.73 -17.98 -9.15
C ARG A 115 -16.26 -16.96 -8.14
N THR A 116 -17.32 -17.30 -7.43
CA THR A 116 -17.86 -16.41 -6.38
C THR A 116 -16.92 -16.28 -5.19
N ALA A 117 -16.14 -17.32 -4.87
CA ALA A 117 -15.14 -17.25 -3.82
C ALA A 117 -14.01 -16.27 -4.21
N ILE A 118 -13.49 -16.36 -5.43
CA ILE A 118 -12.45 -15.45 -5.94
C ILE A 118 -12.97 -14.01 -6.02
N ALA A 119 -14.20 -13.80 -6.51
CA ALA A 119 -14.83 -12.48 -6.53
C ALA A 119 -14.99 -11.88 -5.12
N LEU A 120 -15.42 -12.69 -4.15
CA LEU A 120 -15.54 -12.26 -2.75
C LEU A 120 -14.19 -11.84 -2.17
N VAL A 121 -13.13 -12.60 -2.45
CA VAL A 121 -11.76 -12.24 -2.03
C VAL A 121 -11.36 -10.90 -2.66
N ALA A 122 -11.56 -10.72 -3.97
CA ALA A 122 -11.26 -9.47 -4.66
C ALA A 122 -11.99 -8.27 -4.04
N PHE A 123 -13.30 -8.41 -3.85
CA PHE A 123 -14.14 -7.35 -3.29
C PHE A 123 -13.72 -6.98 -1.88
N LEU A 124 -13.55 -7.96 -0.99
CA LEU A 124 -13.20 -7.69 0.41
C LEU A 124 -11.75 -7.23 0.58
N SER A 125 -10.82 -7.70 -0.25
CA SER A 125 -9.45 -7.19 -0.24
C SER A 125 -9.41 -5.70 -0.57
N MET A 126 -10.16 -5.27 -1.58
CA MET A 126 -10.23 -3.86 -1.97
C MET A 126 -10.94 -2.99 -0.92
N LEU A 127 -12.06 -3.44 -0.37
CA LEU A 127 -12.76 -2.71 0.71
C LEU A 127 -11.87 -2.54 1.95
N THR A 128 -11.23 -3.60 2.40
CA THR A 128 -10.33 -3.54 3.57
C THR A 128 -9.09 -2.69 3.28
N SER A 129 -8.63 -2.66 2.03
CA SER A 129 -7.49 -1.86 1.61
C SER A 129 -7.78 -0.36 1.57
N LEU A 130 -9.00 0.06 1.29
CA LEU A 130 -9.40 1.48 1.45
C LEU A 130 -9.25 1.97 2.90
N ILE A 131 -9.36 1.05 3.86
CA ILE A 131 -9.16 1.37 5.28
C ILE A 131 -7.69 1.24 5.65
N SER A 132 -7.07 0.08 5.42
CA SER A 132 -5.65 -0.19 5.70
C SER A 132 -5.08 -1.25 4.76
N TRP A 133 -4.03 -0.89 4.02
CA TRP A 133 -3.35 -1.83 3.12
C TRP A 133 -2.69 -2.99 3.88
N GLY A 134 -2.12 -2.72 5.07
CA GLY A 134 -1.52 -3.76 5.91
C GLY A 134 -2.55 -4.74 6.44
N LEU A 135 -3.74 -4.26 6.86
CA LEU A 135 -4.89 -5.09 7.21
C LEU A 135 -5.31 -5.95 6.01
N SER A 136 -5.47 -5.33 4.84
CA SER A 136 -5.97 -5.99 3.63
C SER A 136 -5.12 -7.19 3.21
N LEU A 137 -3.80 -7.06 3.16
CA LEU A 137 -2.91 -8.14 2.73
C LEU A 137 -3.04 -9.39 3.62
N ILE A 138 -3.04 -9.19 4.92
CA ILE A 138 -3.11 -10.31 5.88
C ILE A 138 -4.52 -10.90 5.94
N PHE A 139 -5.55 -10.03 6.02
CA PHE A 139 -6.95 -10.45 6.00
C PHE A 139 -7.28 -11.28 4.76
N SER A 140 -6.88 -10.79 3.57
CA SER A 140 -7.14 -11.46 2.30
C SER A 140 -6.42 -12.79 2.19
N GLY A 141 -5.16 -12.85 2.63
CA GLY A 141 -4.40 -14.09 2.65
C GLY A 141 -5.03 -15.14 3.58
N LEU A 142 -5.48 -14.74 4.76
CA LEU A 142 -6.19 -15.63 5.69
C LEU A 142 -7.54 -16.08 5.11
N LEU A 143 -8.26 -15.18 4.43
CA LEU A 143 -9.52 -15.51 3.76
C LEU A 143 -9.31 -16.52 2.63
N VAL A 144 -8.29 -16.33 1.78
CA VAL A 144 -7.93 -17.28 0.72
C VAL A 144 -7.61 -18.65 1.30
N ARG A 145 -6.81 -18.72 2.38
CA ARG A 145 -6.49 -19.98 3.07
C ARG A 145 -7.74 -20.69 3.57
N GLU A 146 -8.67 -19.95 4.16
CA GLU A 146 -9.91 -20.56 4.70
C GLU A 146 -10.85 -21.01 3.59
N LEU A 147 -10.96 -20.25 2.48
CA LEU A 147 -11.73 -20.64 1.30
C LEU A 147 -11.12 -21.85 0.59
N ALA A 148 -9.79 -21.95 0.50
CA ALA A 148 -9.11 -23.10 -0.11
C ALA A 148 -9.43 -24.43 0.59
N LYS A 149 -9.72 -24.40 1.91
CA LYS A 149 -10.17 -25.58 2.67
C LYS A 149 -11.61 -25.98 2.37
N ARG A 150 -12.46 -25.03 1.97
CA ARG A 150 -13.92 -25.20 1.88
C ARG A 150 -14.43 -25.34 0.47
N VAL A 151 -13.86 -24.58 -0.47
CA VAL A 151 -14.35 -24.48 -1.86
C VAL A 151 -13.50 -25.37 -2.76
N LYS A 152 -14.03 -26.55 -3.06
CA LYS A 152 -13.36 -27.51 -3.95
C LYS A 152 -13.16 -26.92 -5.37
N GLY A 153 -12.00 -27.16 -5.97
CA GLY A 153 -11.69 -26.67 -7.32
C GLY A 153 -11.42 -25.16 -7.43
N MET A 154 -11.18 -24.47 -6.31
CA MET A 154 -10.78 -23.06 -6.33
C MET A 154 -9.32 -22.95 -6.77
N ASP A 155 -9.05 -22.18 -7.83
CA ASP A 155 -7.68 -21.89 -8.28
C ASP A 155 -6.99 -20.96 -7.27
N ILE A 156 -5.91 -21.47 -6.66
CA ILE A 156 -5.21 -20.74 -5.59
C ILE A 156 -4.44 -19.54 -6.11
N ARG A 157 -4.04 -19.53 -7.39
CA ARG A 157 -3.34 -18.41 -8.03
C ARG A 157 -4.30 -17.25 -8.27
N ALA A 158 -5.46 -17.54 -8.86
CA ALA A 158 -6.52 -16.56 -9.08
C ALA A 158 -7.03 -15.97 -7.75
N ALA A 159 -7.20 -16.82 -6.73
CA ALA A 159 -7.59 -16.38 -5.39
C ALA A 159 -6.50 -15.52 -4.71
N GLY A 160 -5.23 -15.89 -4.87
CA GLY A 160 -4.09 -15.11 -4.39
C GLY A 160 -4.00 -13.75 -5.07
N ALA A 161 -4.14 -13.71 -6.41
CA ALA A 161 -4.17 -12.46 -7.17
C ALA A 161 -5.35 -11.58 -6.75
N ALA A 162 -6.54 -12.15 -6.55
CA ALA A 162 -7.71 -11.46 -6.03
C ALA A 162 -7.46 -10.86 -4.64
N GLY A 163 -6.77 -11.60 -3.76
CA GLY A 163 -6.37 -11.13 -2.43
C GLY A 163 -5.36 -9.97 -2.45
N TYR A 164 -4.62 -9.84 -3.53
CA TYR A 164 -3.67 -8.74 -3.72
C TYR A 164 -4.30 -7.48 -4.32
N LEU A 165 -5.48 -7.54 -4.93
CA LEU A 165 -6.12 -6.39 -5.59
C LEU A 165 -6.36 -5.21 -4.66
N GLY A 166 -6.52 -5.45 -3.37
CA GLY A 166 -6.62 -4.38 -2.40
C GLY A 166 -5.42 -3.44 -2.49
N LEU A 167 -4.22 -3.96 -2.35
CA LEU A 167 -2.99 -3.17 -2.46
C LEU A 167 -2.62 -2.85 -3.92
N GLY A 168 -2.91 -3.74 -4.85
CA GLY A 168 -2.57 -3.56 -6.25
C GLY A 168 -3.42 -2.51 -6.97
N ALA A 169 -4.68 -2.29 -6.57
CA ALA A 169 -5.61 -1.49 -7.38
C ALA A 169 -6.12 -0.21 -6.71
N VAL A 170 -6.49 -0.25 -5.42
CA VAL A 170 -7.31 0.84 -4.83
C VAL A 170 -6.81 1.39 -3.49
N TRP A 171 -5.79 0.79 -2.88
CA TRP A 171 -5.31 1.15 -1.54
C TRP A 171 -5.11 2.66 -1.36
N ALA A 172 -4.51 3.30 -2.35
CA ALA A 172 -4.15 4.71 -2.29
C ALA A 172 -5.35 5.67 -2.48
N LEU A 173 -6.53 5.15 -2.84
CA LEU A 173 -7.76 5.94 -2.98
C LEU A 173 -8.57 6.02 -1.67
N GLY A 174 -8.11 5.41 -0.59
CA GLY A 174 -8.72 5.42 0.73
C GLY A 174 -7.75 5.89 1.81
N LEU A 175 -8.10 5.66 3.08
CA LEU A 175 -7.30 6.02 4.26
C LEU A 175 -5.92 5.33 4.29
N SER A 176 -5.71 4.33 3.47
CA SER A 176 -4.42 3.70 3.20
C SER A 176 -3.43 4.60 2.46
N SER A 177 -3.89 5.70 1.84
CA SER A 177 -3.03 6.59 1.06
C SER A 177 -1.98 7.25 1.94
N SER A 178 -0.73 6.86 1.75
CA SER A 178 0.39 7.51 2.45
C SER A 178 0.55 8.98 2.04
N ALA A 179 0.32 9.32 0.77
CA ALA A 179 0.45 10.68 0.26
C ALA A 179 -0.65 11.60 0.82
N ALA A 180 -1.92 11.21 0.72
CA ALA A 180 -3.02 12.02 1.21
C ALA A 180 -2.98 12.18 2.75
N MET A 181 -2.66 11.11 3.47
CA MET A 181 -2.53 11.13 4.93
C MET A 181 -1.34 11.97 5.38
N MET A 182 -0.20 11.92 4.67
CA MET A 182 0.95 12.81 4.92
C MET A 182 0.54 14.27 4.75
N MET A 183 -0.10 14.61 3.62
CA MET A 183 -0.48 15.99 3.32
C MET A 183 -1.57 16.54 4.25
N ALA A 184 -2.34 15.68 4.89
CA ALA A 184 -3.32 16.07 5.92
C ALA A 184 -2.70 16.21 7.32
N THR A 185 -1.48 15.70 7.55
CA THR A 185 -0.83 15.63 8.87
C THR A 185 0.34 16.63 8.93
N LYS A 186 0.13 17.79 9.52
CA LYS A 186 1.14 18.88 9.56
C LYS A 186 2.53 18.42 10.02
N THR A 187 2.60 17.55 11.03
CA THR A 187 3.87 17.03 11.58
C THR A 187 4.59 16.05 10.66
N SER A 188 3.91 15.55 9.62
CA SER A 188 4.45 14.59 8.66
C SER A 188 4.96 15.28 7.39
N ILE A 189 4.54 16.52 7.15
CA ILE A 189 4.91 17.28 5.94
C ILE A 189 6.30 17.89 6.15
N PRO A 190 7.31 17.55 5.31
CA PRO A 190 8.61 18.20 5.38
C PRO A 190 8.50 19.71 5.13
N ALA A 191 9.30 20.51 5.84
CA ALA A 191 9.18 21.97 5.85
C ALA A 191 9.18 22.61 4.44
N GLY A 192 10.03 22.14 3.52
CA GLY A 192 10.06 22.65 2.15
C GLY A 192 8.78 22.35 1.36
N LEU A 193 8.17 21.18 1.57
CA LEU A 193 6.91 20.83 0.95
C LEU A 193 5.74 21.62 1.55
N PHE A 194 5.77 21.88 2.87
CA PHE A 194 4.79 22.71 3.54
C PHE A 194 4.77 24.14 2.99
N GLN A 195 5.92 24.70 2.64
CA GLN A 195 6.00 26.02 2.02
C GLN A 195 5.35 26.08 0.62
N ILE A 196 5.34 24.96 -0.12
CA ILE A 196 4.76 24.86 -1.46
C ILE A 196 3.24 24.70 -1.40
N ALA A 197 2.76 23.77 -0.57
CA ALA A 197 1.39 23.27 -0.63
C ALA A 197 0.58 23.51 0.67
N GLY A 198 1.23 23.84 1.79
CA GLY A 198 0.56 23.88 3.09
C GLY A 198 0.03 22.50 3.51
N VAL A 199 -1.00 22.50 4.36
CA VAL A 199 -1.77 21.31 4.70
C VAL A 199 -2.89 21.13 3.68
N ILE A 200 -2.99 19.93 3.10
CA ILE A 200 -4.10 19.56 2.21
C ILE A 200 -5.00 18.59 2.99
N PRO A 201 -6.14 19.05 3.51
CA PRO A 201 -7.01 18.21 4.35
C PRO A 201 -7.67 17.10 3.52
N LEU A 202 -8.07 16.00 4.19
CA LEU A 202 -8.69 14.85 3.53
C LEU A 202 -9.97 15.20 2.76
N LYS A 203 -10.67 16.27 3.12
CA LYS A 203 -11.80 16.79 2.34
C LYS A 203 -11.43 17.25 0.93
N GLN A 204 -10.18 17.66 0.72
CA GLN A 204 -9.65 18.08 -0.57
C GLN A 204 -8.93 16.95 -1.32
N THR A 205 -8.87 15.74 -0.75
CA THR A 205 -8.23 14.56 -1.34
C THR A 205 -9.19 13.36 -1.31
N LEU A 206 -9.10 12.51 -0.29
CA LEU A 206 -9.80 11.23 -0.21
C LEU A 206 -11.32 11.37 -0.15
N PHE A 207 -11.83 12.45 0.44
CA PHE A 207 -13.28 12.69 0.57
C PHE A 207 -13.87 13.52 -0.55
N LEU A 208 -13.12 13.76 -1.63
CA LEU A 208 -13.70 14.22 -2.89
C LEU A 208 -14.55 13.09 -3.48
N TRP A 209 -15.79 13.42 -3.89
CA TRP A 209 -16.69 12.43 -4.48
C TRP A 209 -16.12 11.78 -5.74
N GLN A 210 -15.27 12.50 -6.48
CA GLN A 210 -14.56 12.02 -7.67
C GLN A 210 -13.62 10.87 -7.33
N GLY A 211 -12.86 10.99 -6.24
CA GLY A 211 -12.01 9.91 -5.73
C GLY A 211 -12.81 8.68 -5.31
N GLY A 212 -13.93 8.90 -4.61
CA GLY A 212 -14.85 7.83 -4.22
C GLY A 212 -15.51 7.14 -5.42
N ALA A 213 -15.92 7.90 -6.43
CA ALA A 213 -16.47 7.35 -7.67
C ALA A 213 -15.45 6.50 -8.42
N MET A 214 -14.21 6.99 -8.57
CA MET A 214 -13.13 6.22 -9.20
C MET A 214 -12.84 4.93 -8.44
N ALA A 215 -12.74 4.99 -7.12
CA ALA A 215 -12.53 3.80 -6.28
C ALA A 215 -13.68 2.77 -6.46
N ALA A 216 -14.93 3.22 -6.43
CA ALA A 216 -16.10 2.35 -6.61
C ALA A 216 -16.09 1.67 -7.98
N ILE A 217 -15.80 2.41 -9.05
CA ILE A 217 -15.70 1.88 -10.41
C ILE A 217 -14.59 0.82 -10.49
N LEU A 218 -13.40 1.12 -9.95
CA LEU A 218 -12.29 0.18 -9.95
C LEU A 218 -12.59 -1.08 -9.13
N ILE A 219 -13.28 -0.98 -7.99
CA ILE A 219 -13.68 -2.13 -7.18
C ILE A 219 -14.65 -3.03 -7.96
N VAL A 220 -15.68 -2.45 -8.58
CA VAL A 220 -16.65 -3.21 -9.38
C VAL A 220 -15.97 -3.89 -10.55
N LEU A 221 -15.17 -3.14 -11.29
CA LEU A 221 -14.45 -3.61 -12.47
C LEU A 221 -13.47 -4.74 -12.13
N SER A 222 -12.64 -4.54 -11.10
CA SER A 222 -11.66 -5.55 -10.66
C SER A 222 -12.34 -6.82 -10.14
N THR A 223 -13.43 -6.67 -9.39
CA THR A 223 -14.21 -7.81 -8.89
C THR A 223 -14.80 -8.60 -10.06
N PHE A 224 -15.34 -7.91 -11.06
CA PHE A 224 -15.87 -8.54 -12.27
C PHE A 224 -14.77 -9.26 -13.06
N ILE A 225 -13.62 -8.62 -13.28
CA ILE A 225 -12.48 -9.24 -13.97
C ILE A 225 -12.00 -10.49 -13.20
N ALA A 226 -11.88 -10.41 -11.88
CA ALA A 226 -11.47 -11.55 -11.05
C ALA A 226 -12.47 -12.71 -11.15
N TRP A 227 -13.77 -12.41 -11.16
CA TRP A 227 -14.82 -13.41 -11.37
C TRP A 227 -14.77 -14.03 -12.76
N ALA A 228 -14.63 -13.21 -13.80
CA ALA A 228 -14.65 -13.64 -15.19
C ALA A 228 -13.40 -14.42 -15.59
N SER A 229 -12.23 -14.04 -15.07
CA SER A 229 -10.93 -14.69 -15.34
C SER A 229 -10.66 -15.92 -14.47
N ALA A 230 -11.53 -16.23 -13.52
CA ALA A 230 -11.37 -17.41 -12.67
C ALA A 230 -11.42 -18.69 -13.50
N PRO A 231 -10.40 -19.55 -13.46
CA PRO A 231 -10.37 -20.79 -14.22
C PRO A 231 -11.54 -21.72 -13.85
N PRO A 232 -12.09 -22.47 -14.82
CA PRO A 232 -13.05 -23.50 -14.50
C PRO A 232 -12.38 -24.63 -13.70
N PRO A 233 -13.15 -25.42 -12.93
CA PRO A 233 -12.57 -26.42 -12.00
C PRO A 233 -11.61 -27.42 -12.66
N GLU A 234 -11.83 -27.77 -13.93
CA GLU A 234 -11.00 -28.73 -14.68
C GLU A 234 -9.61 -28.16 -15.03
N LYS A 235 -9.46 -26.83 -15.06
CA LYS A 235 -8.22 -26.11 -15.36
C LYS A 235 -7.63 -25.42 -14.14
N ALA A 236 -8.34 -25.46 -13.01
CA ALA A 236 -7.91 -24.82 -11.77
C ALA A 236 -6.71 -25.58 -11.19
N ARG A 237 -5.77 -24.82 -10.63
CA ARG A 237 -4.70 -25.34 -9.78
C ARG A 237 -5.03 -25.02 -8.34
N THR A 238 -5.39 -26.04 -7.59
CA THR A 238 -5.77 -25.92 -6.19
C THR A 238 -4.55 -25.87 -5.27
N ALA A 239 -4.73 -25.56 -3.98
CA ALA A 239 -3.65 -25.64 -3.00
C ALA A 239 -3.04 -27.04 -2.92
N ALA A 240 -3.86 -28.09 -3.05
CA ALA A 240 -3.41 -29.47 -3.05
C ALA A 240 -2.49 -29.79 -4.23
N ASP A 241 -2.74 -29.23 -5.43
CA ASP A 241 -1.88 -29.40 -6.60
C ASP A 241 -0.48 -28.79 -6.42
N TYR A 242 -0.34 -27.85 -5.49
CA TYR A 242 0.93 -27.26 -5.04
C TYR A 242 1.52 -27.95 -3.82
N GLY A 243 0.91 -29.04 -3.32
CA GLY A 243 1.31 -29.71 -2.09
C GLY A 243 1.16 -28.82 -0.85
N ILE A 244 0.25 -27.84 -0.90
CA ILE A 244 0.05 -26.88 0.18
C ILE A 244 -1.13 -27.32 1.03
N GLU A 245 -0.85 -27.63 2.28
CA GLU A 245 -1.85 -27.80 3.33
C GLU A 245 -1.83 -26.60 4.27
N TYR A 246 -3.01 -25.99 4.48
CA TYR A 246 -3.14 -24.88 5.41
C TYR A 246 -3.64 -25.38 6.76
N GLU A 247 -2.81 -25.20 7.76
CA GLU A 247 -3.19 -25.45 9.15
C GLU A 247 -4.24 -24.46 9.64
N SER A 248 -4.87 -24.77 10.76
CA SER A 248 -5.82 -23.88 11.44
C SER A 248 -5.12 -22.55 11.80
N SER A 249 -5.80 -21.42 11.52
CA SER A 249 -5.29 -20.09 11.83
C SER A 249 -5.40 -19.73 13.33
N GLU A 250 -5.90 -20.64 14.16
CA GLU A 250 -6.04 -20.39 15.60
C GLU A 250 -4.68 -20.38 16.29
N ARG A 251 -4.30 -19.20 16.76
CA ARG A 251 -3.11 -18.99 17.57
C ARG A 251 -3.40 -19.40 19.02
N LYS A 252 -2.90 -20.55 19.43
CA LYS A 252 -2.92 -20.93 20.85
C LYS A 252 -1.80 -20.19 21.58
N LEU A 253 -2.15 -19.57 22.70
CA LEU A 253 -1.14 -19.04 23.64
C LEU A 253 -0.62 -20.20 24.48
N GLU A 254 0.68 -20.17 24.74
CA GLU A 254 1.30 -21.13 25.64
C GLU A 254 0.74 -21.00 27.07
N PRO A 255 0.67 -22.08 27.84
CA PRO A 255 0.26 -22.00 29.24
C PRO A 255 1.18 -21.07 30.05
N ARG A 256 0.63 -20.43 31.06
CA ARG A 256 1.42 -19.62 32.01
C ARG A 256 2.40 -20.52 32.77
N THR A 257 3.63 -20.03 32.90
CA THR A 257 4.70 -20.73 33.62
C THR A 257 5.18 -19.95 34.84
N ARG A 258 4.92 -18.63 34.93
CA ARG A 258 5.39 -17.75 35.97
C ARG A 258 4.26 -16.89 36.58
N PRO A 259 4.29 -16.58 37.89
CA PRO A 259 3.27 -15.75 38.51
C PRO A 259 3.07 -14.38 37.86
N GLY A 260 4.17 -13.70 37.47
CA GLY A 260 4.12 -12.38 36.81
C GLY A 260 3.39 -12.35 35.49
N GLU A 261 3.26 -13.47 34.82
CA GLU A 261 2.51 -13.60 33.57
C GLU A 261 0.98 -13.38 33.76
N TRP A 262 0.50 -13.30 35.02
CA TRP A 262 -0.91 -12.99 35.28
C TRP A 262 -1.33 -11.68 34.60
N LEU A 263 -0.51 -10.64 34.67
CA LEU A 263 -0.79 -9.35 34.01
C LEU A 263 -0.76 -9.47 32.46
N GLU A 264 0.11 -10.32 31.91
CA GLU A 264 0.23 -10.53 30.47
C GLU A 264 -1.00 -11.28 29.90
N TYR A 265 -1.60 -12.16 30.71
CA TYR A 265 -2.76 -12.99 30.30
C TYR A 265 -4.11 -12.41 30.75
N SER A 266 -4.10 -11.42 31.65
CA SER A 266 -5.31 -10.74 32.10
C SER A 266 -5.76 -9.69 31.07
N PRO A 267 -7.05 -9.59 30.74
CA PRO A 267 -7.57 -8.54 29.87
C PRO A 267 -7.68 -7.17 30.56
N LEU A 268 -7.49 -7.11 31.87
CA LEU A 268 -7.75 -5.89 32.68
C LEU A 268 -6.97 -4.68 32.15
N LEU A 269 -5.65 -4.83 31.98
CA LEU A 269 -4.80 -3.75 31.48
C LEU A 269 -5.18 -3.34 30.05
N THR A 270 -5.50 -4.33 29.19
CA THR A 270 -5.95 -4.08 27.81
C THR A 270 -7.21 -3.20 27.78
N ILE A 271 -8.21 -3.56 28.60
CA ILE A 271 -9.49 -2.83 28.67
C ILE A 271 -9.26 -1.40 29.20
N LEU A 272 -8.51 -1.27 30.29
CA LEU A 272 -8.25 0.04 30.89
C LEU A 272 -7.49 0.97 29.94
N VAL A 273 -6.41 0.50 29.33
CA VAL A 273 -5.64 1.28 28.38
C VAL A 273 -6.46 1.64 27.15
N ALA A 274 -7.20 0.69 26.57
CA ALA A 274 -8.08 0.96 25.43
C ALA A 274 -9.18 1.97 25.78
N ALA A 275 -9.77 1.90 26.96
CA ALA A 275 -10.77 2.87 27.43
C ALA A 275 -10.19 4.29 27.53
N ILE A 276 -8.99 4.44 28.10
CA ILE A 276 -8.30 5.73 28.19
C ILE A 276 -8.02 6.30 26.79
N LEU A 277 -7.50 5.49 25.88
CA LEU A 277 -7.17 5.93 24.52
C LEU A 277 -8.41 6.26 23.69
N PHE A 278 -9.49 5.48 23.80
CA PHE A 278 -10.76 5.82 23.15
C PHE A 278 -11.42 7.05 23.74
N TRP A 279 -11.29 7.29 25.05
CA TRP A 279 -11.74 8.55 25.66
C TRP A 279 -10.99 9.74 25.08
N TYR A 280 -9.65 9.65 24.99
CA TYR A 280 -8.85 10.68 24.33
C TYR A 280 -9.32 10.93 22.89
N LEU A 281 -9.46 9.88 22.08
CA LEU A 281 -9.93 9.99 20.69
C LEU A 281 -11.31 10.64 20.61
N GLY A 282 -12.25 10.23 21.49
CA GLY A 282 -13.58 10.81 21.53
C GLY A 282 -13.56 12.31 21.90
N ALA A 283 -12.76 12.70 22.87
CA ALA A 283 -12.56 14.10 23.24
C ALA A 283 -11.91 14.91 22.12
N PHE A 284 -10.87 14.36 21.48
CA PHE A 284 -10.16 14.98 20.37
C PHE A 284 -11.08 15.27 19.19
N PHE A 285 -11.84 14.28 18.74
CA PHE A 285 -12.75 14.45 17.60
C PHE A 285 -13.94 15.38 17.93
N LYS A 286 -14.42 15.36 19.16
CA LYS A 286 -15.51 16.24 19.60
C LYS A 286 -15.07 17.72 19.66
N GLN A 287 -13.81 17.98 20.05
CA GLN A 287 -13.27 19.32 20.16
C GLN A 287 -12.78 19.91 18.83
N SER A 288 -12.74 19.14 17.77
CA SER A 288 -12.27 19.61 16.48
C SER A 288 -13.21 20.63 15.86
N PRO A 289 -12.76 21.88 15.62
CA PRO A 289 -13.60 22.94 15.05
C PRO A 289 -14.01 22.66 13.60
N THR A 290 -13.29 21.79 12.92
CA THR A 290 -13.51 21.42 11.51
C THR A 290 -14.32 20.13 11.33
N GLY A 291 -14.71 19.49 12.45
CA GLY A 291 -15.43 18.21 12.48
C GLY A 291 -14.51 16.97 12.45
N ALA A 292 -15.01 15.85 12.90
CA ALA A 292 -14.24 14.62 13.13
C ALA A 292 -13.49 14.12 11.88
N LEU A 293 -14.12 14.13 10.71
CA LEU A 293 -13.48 13.70 9.46
C LEU A 293 -12.33 14.60 9.02
N ALA A 294 -12.44 15.91 9.29
CA ALA A 294 -11.36 16.84 8.95
C ALA A 294 -10.22 16.81 9.96
N ALA A 295 -10.48 16.32 11.16
CA ALA A 295 -9.47 16.10 12.20
C ALA A 295 -8.72 14.78 12.07
N LEU A 296 -9.20 13.88 11.21
CA LEU A 296 -8.53 12.60 10.98
C LEU A 296 -7.20 12.85 10.27
N ASP A 297 -6.13 12.45 10.93
CA ASP A 297 -4.76 12.52 10.45
C ASP A 297 -4.04 11.20 10.67
N LEU A 298 -2.80 11.10 10.21
CA LEU A 298 -2.00 9.89 10.29
C LEU A 298 -1.73 9.43 11.73
N ASN A 299 -1.60 10.36 12.67
CA ASN A 299 -1.34 10.04 14.08
C ASN A 299 -2.58 9.39 14.74
N ASN A 300 -3.75 10.02 14.56
CA ASN A 300 -5.00 9.50 15.11
C ASN A 300 -5.43 8.20 14.42
N TYR A 301 -5.20 8.08 13.12
CA TYR A 301 -5.40 6.84 12.40
C TYR A 301 -4.57 5.69 12.99
N ASN A 302 -3.27 5.90 13.20
CA ASN A 302 -2.39 4.89 13.82
C ASN A 302 -2.83 4.56 15.24
N LEU A 303 -3.19 5.57 16.04
CA LEU A 303 -3.66 5.37 17.40
C LEU A 303 -4.94 4.52 17.44
N ILE A 304 -5.88 4.76 16.51
CA ILE A 304 -7.10 3.95 16.39
C ILE A 304 -6.74 2.49 16.10
N PHE A 305 -5.86 2.22 15.11
CA PHE A 305 -5.49 0.86 14.73
C PHE A 305 -4.75 0.11 15.83
N ILE A 306 -3.80 0.75 16.51
CA ILE A 306 -3.07 0.15 17.63
C ILE A 306 -4.03 -0.15 18.80
N THR A 307 -4.92 0.79 19.12
CA THR A 307 -5.90 0.61 20.22
C THR A 307 -6.90 -0.49 19.90
N LEU A 308 -7.41 -0.53 18.65
CA LEU A 308 -8.27 -1.62 18.19
C LEU A 308 -7.53 -2.96 18.21
N GLY A 309 -6.30 -3.01 17.72
CA GLY A 309 -5.48 -4.21 17.73
C GLY A 309 -5.28 -4.73 19.16
N LEU A 310 -4.94 -3.84 20.10
CA LEU A 310 -4.81 -4.18 21.52
C LEU A 310 -6.10 -4.77 22.06
N LEU A 311 -7.24 -4.12 21.83
CA LEU A 311 -8.55 -4.56 22.34
C LEU A 311 -8.99 -5.88 21.71
N LEU A 312 -8.83 -6.06 20.39
CA LEU A 312 -9.24 -7.25 19.66
C LEU A 312 -8.39 -8.49 19.98
N HIS A 313 -7.15 -8.31 20.44
CA HIS A 313 -6.33 -9.40 20.99
C HIS A 313 -6.71 -9.78 22.41
N TRP A 314 -7.46 -8.93 23.12
CA TRP A 314 -8.01 -9.17 24.45
C TRP A 314 -6.96 -9.30 25.56
N ARG A 315 -5.78 -9.85 25.30
CA ARG A 315 -4.70 -10.11 26.26
C ARG A 315 -3.40 -9.47 25.80
N PRO A 316 -2.65 -8.77 26.65
CA PRO A 316 -1.34 -8.19 26.29
C PRO A 316 -0.41 -9.21 25.62
N LYS A 317 -0.32 -10.43 26.15
CA LYS A 317 0.50 -11.52 25.58
C LYS A 317 0.20 -11.80 24.11
N SER A 318 -1.11 -11.86 23.76
CA SER A 318 -1.55 -12.09 22.37
C SER A 318 -1.16 -10.93 21.44
N PHE A 319 -1.32 -9.70 21.92
CA PHE A 319 -0.95 -8.50 21.19
C PHE A 319 0.56 -8.43 20.96
N VAL A 320 1.37 -8.59 22.02
CA VAL A 320 2.85 -8.59 21.94
C VAL A 320 3.36 -9.65 20.98
N LYS A 321 2.78 -10.86 21.01
CA LYS A 321 3.14 -11.93 20.07
C LYS A 321 2.87 -11.49 18.62
N ALA A 322 1.71 -10.91 18.33
CA ALA A 322 1.38 -10.41 17.00
C ALA A 322 2.32 -9.28 16.54
N VAL A 323 2.67 -8.35 17.43
CA VAL A 323 3.65 -7.29 17.15
C VAL A 323 5.02 -7.90 16.82
N SER A 324 5.51 -8.84 17.64
CA SER A 324 6.81 -9.48 17.43
C SER A 324 6.90 -10.22 16.09
N GLU A 325 5.81 -10.84 15.65
CA GLU A 325 5.73 -11.50 14.35
C GLU A 325 5.73 -10.49 13.17
N CYS A 326 5.23 -9.27 13.40
CA CYS A 326 5.15 -8.22 12.39
C CYS A 326 6.42 -7.39 12.24
N VAL A 327 7.16 -7.15 13.34
CA VAL A 327 8.33 -6.25 13.38
C VAL A 327 9.35 -6.51 12.26
N PRO A 328 9.71 -7.75 11.89
CA PRO A 328 10.63 -7.98 10.78
C PRO A 328 10.19 -7.37 9.45
N ALA A 329 8.88 -7.23 9.20
CA ALA A 329 8.35 -6.61 7.99
C ALA A 329 8.54 -5.08 7.93
N THR A 330 8.90 -4.45 9.04
CA THR A 330 9.11 -2.99 9.12
C THR A 330 10.52 -2.55 8.76
N GLY A 331 11.48 -3.47 8.72
CA GLY A 331 12.91 -3.18 8.51
C GLY A 331 13.19 -2.42 7.22
N GLY A 332 12.51 -2.76 6.13
CA GLY A 332 12.65 -2.06 4.85
C GLY A 332 12.29 -0.58 4.97
N VAL A 333 11.16 -0.26 5.60
CA VAL A 333 10.70 1.13 5.79
C VAL A 333 11.69 1.91 6.65
N LEU A 334 12.15 1.32 7.75
CA LEU A 334 13.07 1.97 8.69
C LEU A 334 14.38 2.40 8.03
N ILE A 335 14.95 1.58 7.15
CA ILE A 335 16.25 1.87 6.54
C ILE A 335 16.16 2.68 5.23
N GLN A 336 15.09 2.55 4.46
CA GLN A 336 14.97 3.18 3.14
C GLN A 336 14.58 4.66 3.24
N PHE A 337 13.69 5.02 4.16
CA PHE A 337 13.14 6.37 4.24
C PHE A 337 14.18 7.47 4.52
N PRO A 338 15.23 7.26 5.33
CA PRO A 338 16.31 8.20 5.43
C PRO A 338 17.02 8.52 4.09
N PHE A 339 17.21 7.52 3.20
CA PHE A 339 17.77 7.76 1.87
C PHE A 339 16.81 8.53 0.96
N TYR A 340 15.50 8.28 1.05
CA TYR A 340 14.51 9.11 0.36
C TYR A 340 14.49 10.55 0.90
N ALA A 341 14.76 10.75 2.19
CA ALA A 341 14.96 12.09 2.76
C ALA A 341 16.16 12.81 2.17
N VAL A 342 17.28 12.10 1.90
CA VAL A 342 18.44 12.66 1.19
C VAL A 342 18.07 13.15 -0.21
N ILE A 343 17.32 12.33 -0.98
CA ILE A 343 16.80 12.71 -2.30
C ILE A 343 15.92 13.95 -2.20
N PHE A 344 14.98 13.97 -1.25
CA PHE A 344 14.12 15.11 -1.00
C PHE A 344 14.91 16.38 -0.68
N GLY A 345 15.93 16.28 0.19
CA GLY A 345 16.78 17.40 0.56
C GLY A 345 17.53 18.00 -0.62
N MET A 346 18.06 17.17 -1.52
CA MET A 346 18.66 17.63 -2.76
C MET A 346 17.65 18.35 -3.65
N ILE A 347 16.48 17.76 -3.86
CA ILE A 347 15.43 18.30 -4.75
C ILE A 347 14.93 19.66 -4.25
N VAL A 348 14.60 19.78 -2.97
CA VAL A 348 13.97 20.99 -2.39
C VAL A 348 15.03 22.01 -1.96
N GLY A 349 16.17 21.56 -1.46
CA GLY A 349 17.23 22.43 -0.96
C GLY A 349 18.09 23.08 -2.03
N THR A 350 17.92 22.66 -3.30
CA THR A 350 18.59 23.25 -4.47
C THR A 350 17.57 23.70 -5.53
N GLY A 351 18.01 24.04 -6.73
CA GLY A 351 17.14 24.46 -7.83
C GLY A 351 16.38 23.33 -8.55
N ILE A 352 16.56 22.05 -8.17
CA ILE A 352 15.99 20.90 -8.91
C ILE A 352 14.46 20.97 -8.95
N SER A 353 13.81 21.22 -7.81
CA SER A 353 12.34 21.31 -7.73
C SER A 353 11.77 22.38 -8.66
N ALA A 354 12.36 23.57 -8.63
CA ALA A 354 11.93 24.69 -9.47
C ALA A 354 12.14 24.39 -10.96
N TRP A 355 13.29 23.78 -11.32
CA TRP A 355 13.59 23.39 -12.70
C TRP A 355 12.59 22.35 -13.23
N MET A 356 12.29 21.32 -12.44
CA MET A 356 11.32 20.30 -12.81
C MET A 356 9.90 20.87 -12.93
N ALA A 357 9.52 21.76 -12.01
CA ALA A 357 8.20 22.40 -12.04
C ALA A 357 8.03 23.30 -13.28
N ASP A 358 9.08 24.06 -13.64
CA ASP A 358 9.12 24.89 -14.84
C ASP A 358 9.03 24.02 -16.11
N LEU A 359 9.79 22.92 -16.17
CA LEU A 359 9.70 21.96 -17.28
C LEU A 359 8.27 21.43 -17.45
N PHE A 360 7.64 20.95 -16.35
CA PHE A 360 6.27 20.43 -16.40
C PHE A 360 5.26 21.49 -16.87
N SER A 361 5.42 22.74 -16.39
CA SER A 361 4.55 23.85 -16.78
C SER A 361 4.72 24.28 -18.24
N ARG A 362 5.91 24.09 -18.83
CA ARG A 362 6.19 24.43 -20.24
C ARG A 362 5.66 23.37 -21.20
N VAL A 363 5.72 22.09 -20.82
CA VAL A 363 5.35 20.97 -21.71
C VAL A 363 3.86 20.59 -21.61
N THR A 364 3.11 21.19 -20.67
CA THR A 364 1.68 20.90 -20.49
C THR A 364 0.86 22.18 -20.29
N THR A 365 -0.43 22.01 -20.39
CA THR A 365 -1.45 23.01 -20.05
C THR A 365 -2.24 22.55 -18.83
N GLN A 366 -3.07 23.42 -18.26
CA GLN A 366 -3.99 23.03 -17.19
C GLN A 366 -4.80 21.77 -17.53
N GLN A 367 -5.17 21.59 -18.80
CA GLN A 367 -6.00 20.47 -19.26
C GLN A 367 -5.20 19.17 -19.41
N THR A 368 -3.94 19.23 -19.86
CA THR A 368 -3.12 18.04 -20.13
C THR A 368 -2.22 17.65 -18.95
N TYR A 369 -2.01 18.54 -18.01
CA TYR A 369 -1.18 18.31 -16.82
C TYR A 369 -1.59 17.08 -15.99
N PRO A 370 -2.90 16.80 -15.76
CA PRO A 370 -3.33 15.59 -15.06
C PRO A 370 -2.81 14.29 -15.71
N LEU A 371 -2.78 14.25 -17.05
CA LEU A 371 -2.25 13.08 -17.78
C LEU A 371 -0.73 12.95 -17.66
N LEU A 372 0.00 14.09 -17.70
CA LEU A 372 1.45 14.05 -17.48
C LEU A 372 1.77 13.49 -16.09
N VAL A 373 1.12 13.99 -15.04
CA VAL A 373 1.34 13.51 -13.66
C VAL A 373 0.98 12.03 -13.55
N ALA A 374 -0.16 11.61 -14.13
CA ALA A 374 -0.58 10.21 -14.11
C ALA A 374 0.45 9.30 -14.77
N LEU A 375 0.90 9.64 -15.98
CA LEU A 375 1.90 8.87 -16.70
C LEU A 375 3.26 8.85 -15.98
N TYR A 376 3.71 10.02 -15.54
CA TYR A 376 4.99 10.17 -14.84
C TYR A 376 5.02 9.36 -13.56
N SER A 377 3.98 9.50 -12.71
CA SER A 377 3.89 8.79 -11.43
C SER A 377 3.78 7.27 -11.62
N ALA A 378 3.05 6.80 -12.65
CA ALA A 378 2.99 5.38 -12.98
C ALA A 378 4.35 4.83 -13.42
N LEU A 379 5.09 5.55 -14.28
CA LEU A 379 6.40 5.15 -14.75
C LEU A 379 7.43 5.08 -13.62
N ILE A 380 7.49 6.11 -12.77
CA ILE A 380 8.41 6.10 -11.63
C ILE A 380 8.03 5.03 -10.61
N GLY A 381 6.73 4.74 -10.44
CA GLY A 381 6.21 3.68 -9.57
C GLY A 381 6.69 2.27 -9.94
N VAL A 382 7.10 2.04 -11.19
CA VAL A 382 7.74 0.77 -11.60
C VAL A 382 9.07 0.58 -10.87
N PHE A 383 9.85 1.66 -10.72
CA PHE A 383 11.20 1.62 -10.13
C PHE A 383 11.19 1.89 -8.62
N VAL A 384 10.29 2.73 -8.15
CA VAL A 384 10.15 3.10 -6.73
C VAL A 384 8.75 2.72 -6.25
N PRO A 385 8.52 1.44 -5.91
CA PRO A 385 7.20 0.95 -5.51
C PRO A 385 6.89 1.34 -4.06
N SER A 386 6.77 2.62 -3.79
CA SER A 386 6.52 3.13 -2.43
C SER A 386 5.69 4.41 -2.48
N GLY A 387 4.39 4.30 -2.21
CA GLY A 387 3.46 5.42 -2.27
C GLY A 387 3.82 6.61 -1.37
N GLY A 388 4.41 6.37 -0.22
CA GLY A 388 4.79 7.45 0.70
C GLY A 388 6.12 8.13 0.33
N SER A 389 7.17 7.35 0.17
CA SER A 389 8.52 7.88 -0.12
C SER A 389 8.63 8.45 -1.52
N LYS A 390 8.00 7.83 -2.51
CA LYS A 390 7.94 8.37 -3.87
C LYS A 390 7.19 9.71 -3.88
N TRP A 391 6.08 9.83 -3.12
CA TRP A 391 5.37 11.09 -2.98
C TRP A 391 6.27 12.20 -2.43
N VAL A 392 7.08 11.93 -1.41
CA VAL A 392 8.04 12.92 -0.88
C VAL A 392 8.97 13.43 -1.96
N ILE A 393 9.38 12.58 -2.89
CA ILE A 393 10.26 12.95 -4.01
C ILE A 393 9.50 13.78 -5.06
N GLU A 394 8.28 13.36 -5.44
CA GLU A 394 7.51 13.97 -6.53
C GLU A 394 6.75 15.23 -6.12
N ALA A 395 6.21 15.27 -4.91
CA ALA A 395 5.34 16.34 -4.45
C ALA A 395 5.90 17.76 -4.64
N PRO A 396 7.20 18.04 -4.36
CA PRO A 396 7.73 19.40 -4.47
C PRO A 396 7.52 20.02 -5.86
N TYR A 397 7.85 19.31 -6.91
CA TYR A 397 7.75 19.86 -8.28
C TYR A 397 6.38 19.66 -8.91
N VAL A 398 5.67 18.54 -8.63
CA VAL A 398 4.32 18.38 -9.18
C VAL A 398 3.33 19.34 -8.52
N LEU A 399 3.41 19.60 -7.21
CA LEU A 399 2.52 20.57 -6.58
C LEU A 399 2.89 22.02 -6.94
N GLN A 400 4.16 22.32 -7.13
CA GLN A 400 4.59 23.63 -7.60
C GLN A 400 4.11 23.91 -9.04
N ALA A 401 4.25 22.96 -9.95
CA ALA A 401 3.72 23.07 -11.31
C ALA A 401 2.20 23.18 -11.33
N ALA A 402 1.50 22.38 -10.49
CA ALA A 402 0.06 22.46 -10.34
C ALA A 402 -0.42 23.84 -9.88
N ASN A 403 0.29 24.47 -8.95
CA ASN A 403 0.02 25.85 -8.52
C ASN A 403 0.16 26.84 -9.69
N THR A 404 1.22 26.72 -10.48
CA THR A 404 1.45 27.56 -11.65
C THR A 404 0.36 27.40 -12.71
N LEU A 405 -0.09 26.17 -12.94
CA LEU A 405 -1.12 25.83 -13.92
C LEU A 405 -2.56 25.94 -13.39
N HIS A 406 -2.75 26.33 -12.12
CA HIS A 406 -4.05 26.41 -11.45
C HIS A 406 -4.83 25.08 -11.49
N VAL A 407 -4.13 23.96 -11.25
CA VAL A 407 -4.74 22.64 -11.07
C VAL A 407 -4.93 22.37 -9.57
N HIS A 408 -6.09 21.84 -9.17
CA HIS A 408 -6.42 21.59 -7.77
C HIS A 408 -5.44 20.64 -7.09
N LEU A 409 -4.72 21.11 -6.07
CA LEU A 409 -3.61 20.36 -5.44
C LEU A 409 -4.03 19.02 -4.84
N GLY A 410 -5.17 18.98 -4.16
CA GLY A 410 -5.71 17.74 -3.60
C GLY A 410 -6.07 16.71 -4.68
N TRP A 411 -6.50 17.18 -5.87
CA TRP A 411 -6.72 16.28 -6.99
C TRP A 411 -5.40 15.75 -7.57
N VAL A 412 -4.35 16.55 -7.58
CA VAL A 412 -2.99 16.07 -7.97
C VAL A 412 -2.52 14.96 -7.04
N VAL A 413 -2.79 15.06 -5.72
CA VAL A 413 -2.54 13.95 -4.78
C VAL A 413 -3.32 12.70 -5.18
N GLN A 414 -4.58 12.84 -5.61
CA GLN A 414 -5.40 11.69 -6.02
C GLN A 414 -4.96 11.11 -7.38
N ILE A 415 -4.52 11.94 -8.31
CA ILE A 415 -3.91 11.48 -9.58
C ILE A 415 -2.67 10.65 -9.26
N TYR A 416 -1.79 11.16 -8.41
CA TYR A 416 -0.62 10.42 -7.93
C TYR A 416 -1.03 9.07 -7.33
N ASN A 417 -1.97 9.07 -6.38
CA ASN A 417 -2.45 7.88 -5.71
C ASN A 417 -2.96 6.80 -6.67
N ALA A 418 -3.82 7.19 -7.61
CA ALA A 418 -4.40 6.26 -8.59
C ALA A 418 -3.35 5.70 -9.54
N SER A 419 -2.39 6.53 -9.96
CA SER A 419 -1.36 6.15 -10.91
C SER A 419 -0.24 5.33 -10.26
N GLU A 420 0.10 5.60 -9.00
CA GLU A 420 1.02 4.81 -8.19
C GLU A 420 0.55 3.37 -7.98
N ALA A 421 -0.77 3.16 -7.91
CA ALA A 421 -1.34 1.83 -7.76
C ALA A 421 -1.18 0.95 -9.03
N LEU A 422 -1.07 1.54 -10.22
CA LEU A 422 -1.01 0.78 -11.47
C LEU A 422 0.18 -0.20 -11.55
N PRO A 423 1.44 0.23 -11.34
CA PRO A 423 2.58 -0.69 -11.38
C PRO A 423 2.55 -1.72 -10.25
N ASN A 424 1.90 -1.44 -9.11
CA ASN A 424 1.76 -2.41 -8.03
C ASN A 424 1.01 -3.67 -8.45
N LEU A 425 0.07 -3.57 -9.41
CA LEU A 425 -0.66 -4.75 -9.92
C LEU A 425 0.28 -5.85 -10.46
N VAL A 426 1.48 -5.51 -10.89
CA VAL A 426 2.44 -6.44 -11.50
C VAL A 426 3.78 -6.51 -10.74
N ASN A 427 4.06 -5.56 -9.85
CA ASN A 427 5.30 -5.51 -9.10
C ASN A 427 5.27 -6.53 -7.94
N PRO A 428 6.21 -7.48 -7.87
CA PRO A 428 6.21 -8.53 -6.87
C PRO A 428 6.55 -8.06 -5.45
N PHE A 429 7.14 -6.88 -5.29
CA PHE A 429 7.67 -6.42 -4.01
C PHE A 429 6.62 -6.43 -2.89
N TRP A 430 5.47 -5.80 -3.11
CA TRP A 430 4.39 -5.76 -2.12
C TRP A 430 3.55 -7.04 -2.06
N MET A 431 3.71 -7.95 -3.04
CA MET A 431 3.09 -9.27 -3.00
C MET A 431 3.74 -10.18 -1.95
N LEU A 432 5.00 -9.95 -1.58
CA LEU A 432 5.79 -10.87 -0.75
C LEU A 432 5.11 -11.29 0.56
N PRO A 433 4.48 -10.40 1.36
CA PRO A 433 3.79 -10.83 2.58
C PRO A 433 2.63 -11.80 2.29
N LEU A 434 1.84 -11.52 1.26
CA LEU A 434 0.74 -12.38 0.84
C LEU A 434 1.25 -13.71 0.27
N LEU A 435 2.29 -13.66 -0.56
CA LEU A 435 2.92 -14.85 -1.15
C LEU A 435 3.49 -15.77 -0.08
N GLY A 436 4.16 -15.23 0.93
CA GLY A 436 4.64 -15.98 2.07
C GLY A 436 3.51 -16.67 2.83
N LEU A 437 2.40 -15.95 3.05
CA LEU A 437 1.22 -16.49 3.73
C LEU A 437 0.53 -17.61 2.92
N LEU A 438 0.48 -17.47 1.59
CA LEU A 438 -0.13 -18.44 0.68
C LEU A 438 0.83 -19.52 0.20
N ARG A 439 2.14 -19.42 0.47
CA ARG A 439 3.20 -20.29 -0.02
C ARG A 439 3.24 -20.39 -1.55
N LEU A 440 2.94 -19.25 -2.22
CA LEU A 440 2.97 -19.09 -3.67
C LEU A 440 4.19 -18.26 -4.10
N LYS A 441 4.46 -18.23 -5.40
CA LYS A 441 5.49 -17.38 -6.01
C LYS A 441 4.83 -16.22 -6.78
N ALA A 442 5.55 -15.11 -6.96
CA ALA A 442 5.03 -13.95 -7.69
C ALA A 442 4.55 -14.29 -9.10
N ARG A 443 5.27 -15.17 -9.80
CA ARG A 443 4.89 -15.67 -11.14
C ARG A 443 3.50 -16.34 -11.20
N ASP A 444 3.01 -16.85 -10.08
CA ASP A 444 1.70 -17.51 -10.02
C ASP A 444 0.55 -16.48 -10.07
N LEU A 445 0.80 -15.22 -9.66
CA LEU A 445 -0.20 -14.15 -9.55
C LEU A 445 -0.12 -13.13 -10.68
N VAL A 446 1.08 -12.83 -11.18
CA VAL A 446 1.36 -11.70 -12.07
C VAL A 446 0.53 -11.72 -13.35
N GLY A 447 0.23 -12.90 -13.90
CA GLY A 447 -0.63 -12.98 -15.11
C GLY A 447 -2.02 -12.38 -14.90
N TYR A 448 -2.61 -12.58 -13.73
CA TYR A 448 -3.88 -11.95 -13.34
C TYR A 448 -3.72 -10.45 -13.09
N GLY A 449 -2.60 -10.04 -12.51
CA GLY A 449 -2.25 -8.64 -12.29
C GLY A 449 -2.12 -7.86 -13.60
N VAL A 450 -1.48 -8.45 -14.62
CA VAL A 450 -1.37 -7.84 -15.97
C VAL A 450 -2.73 -7.63 -16.60
N LEU A 451 -3.63 -8.60 -16.51
CA LEU A 451 -5.00 -8.47 -17.01
C LEU A 451 -5.72 -7.29 -16.33
N GLN A 452 -5.61 -7.17 -15.03
CA GLN A 452 -6.15 -6.04 -14.28
C GLN A 452 -5.52 -4.71 -14.74
N MET A 453 -4.19 -4.64 -14.83
CA MET A 453 -3.45 -3.44 -15.24
C MET A 453 -3.86 -2.95 -16.62
N MET A 454 -4.06 -3.84 -17.60
CA MET A 454 -4.48 -3.47 -18.95
C MET A 454 -5.82 -2.74 -18.99
N VAL A 455 -6.72 -3.07 -18.08
CA VAL A 455 -8.02 -2.40 -17.96
C VAL A 455 -7.91 -1.16 -17.08
N HIS A 456 -7.14 -1.22 -16.02
CA HIS A 456 -7.00 -0.11 -15.07
C HIS A 456 -6.30 1.10 -15.68
N VAL A 457 -5.23 0.91 -16.47
CA VAL A 457 -4.47 2.03 -17.07
C VAL A 457 -5.37 3.00 -17.82
N PRO A 458 -6.15 2.61 -18.83
CA PRO A 458 -7.00 3.54 -19.55
C PRO A 458 -8.11 4.14 -18.67
N VAL A 459 -8.68 3.36 -17.76
CA VAL A 459 -9.75 3.82 -16.85
C VAL A 459 -9.23 4.87 -15.89
N VAL A 460 -8.09 4.61 -15.23
CA VAL A 460 -7.46 5.54 -14.28
C VAL A 460 -7.05 6.82 -15.00
N PHE A 461 -6.38 6.75 -16.15
CA PHE A 461 -5.94 7.93 -16.90
C PHE A 461 -7.13 8.77 -17.37
N PHE A 462 -8.20 8.13 -17.85
CA PHE A 462 -9.42 8.82 -18.22
C PHE A 462 -10.01 9.58 -17.01
N PHE A 463 -10.18 8.95 -15.86
CA PHE A 463 -10.77 9.60 -14.69
C PHE A 463 -9.84 10.65 -14.05
N CYS A 464 -8.53 10.44 -14.05
CA CYS A 464 -7.57 11.45 -13.62
C CYS A 464 -7.71 12.73 -14.44
N TRP A 465 -7.87 12.60 -15.75
CA TRP A 465 -8.09 13.70 -16.66
C TRP A 465 -9.49 14.29 -16.53
N TYR A 466 -10.53 13.48 -16.64
CA TYR A 466 -11.93 13.92 -16.66
C TYR A 466 -12.31 14.66 -15.37
N PHE A 467 -12.02 14.09 -14.23
CA PHE A 467 -12.38 14.70 -12.96
C PHE A 467 -11.58 15.98 -12.64
N ALA A 468 -10.36 16.13 -13.16
CA ALA A 468 -9.63 17.38 -13.01
C ALA A 468 -10.39 18.59 -13.54
N HIS A 469 -11.24 18.41 -14.56
CA HIS A 469 -12.08 19.48 -15.12
C HIS A 469 -13.33 19.79 -14.28
N THR A 470 -13.65 18.97 -13.29
CA THR A 470 -14.83 19.12 -12.43
C THR A 470 -14.50 19.78 -11.08
N ILE A 471 -13.22 20.08 -10.83
CA ILE A 471 -12.74 20.58 -9.54
C ILE A 471 -12.06 21.93 -9.74
N ALA A 472 -12.58 22.97 -9.08
CA ALA A 472 -11.96 24.28 -9.12
C ALA A 472 -10.64 24.32 -8.34
N TYR A 473 -9.68 25.08 -8.83
CA TYR A 473 -8.42 25.30 -8.11
C TYR A 473 -8.68 26.06 -6.80
N VAL A 474 -8.01 25.64 -5.74
CA VAL A 474 -7.97 26.29 -4.43
C VAL A 474 -6.53 26.56 -4.09
N ALA A 475 -6.21 27.83 -3.79
CA ALA A 475 -4.85 28.22 -3.40
C ALA A 475 -4.44 27.56 -2.07
N PRO A 476 -3.15 27.23 -1.88
CA PRO A 476 -2.65 26.65 -0.64
C PRO A 476 -2.92 27.55 0.58
N VAL A 477 -3.41 26.94 1.67
CA VAL A 477 -3.52 27.60 2.97
C VAL A 477 -2.30 27.20 3.80
N LYS A 478 -1.47 28.18 4.17
CA LYS A 478 -0.23 28.00 4.94
C LYS A 478 -0.44 28.12 6.43
#